data_7ae4b6601af62973298a3b7015546215
#
_entry.id   7ae4b6601af62973298a3b7015546215
#
_cell.length_a   1.000
_cell.length_b   1.000
_cell.length_c   1.000
_cell.angle_alpha   90.00
_cell.angle_beta   90.00
_cell.angle_gamma   90.00
#
_symmetry.space_group_name_H-M   'P 1'
#
loop_
_entity.id
_entity.type
_entity.pdbx_description
1 polymer ?
#
loop_
_entity_poly.entity_id
_entity_poly.type
_entity_poly.pdbx_seq_one_letter_code
_entity_poly.pdbx_strand_id
1 'polypeptide(L)'
;AISVAPSFVSVFKESRKNLVWALKQLGFDYVEETAVGAKYVTREYLRLLESGEMENIISSACPSVNMYIEKYYPSLTKYIAPVMSPALVHGKMLKEKYGKDTKVVFLGSCLSMLKEVNESEYVDNMITFNQLTQWFIQERITPAEGEEMPFDAPSSYSRIYPIVDGIVYDIRHISGKTQGTDKIGGYDLVSASGLQNVQRLLDEVQKGNIKKAFLEVFSCYGGCVHGPFKVSHGSTSYRARIEVKDYADRANDTADEYVGDISATFTPKPVIEDMPTEEQIRDILSQIGKNSKAQELNCGSCGYATCRDKAIAVYQGKADLYICMPYMTDINQALSSVTLDLTPNYIVAVDNNMVIKEFN
;
A
#
# COMPACT_ATOMS: atom_id res chain seq x y z
N ALA A 1 -21.75 -14.15 -2.92
CA ALA A 1 -21.82 -12.86 -2.22
C ALA A 1 -20.65 -11.95 -2.65
N ILE A 2 -20.84 -10.65 -2.57
CA ILE A 2 -19.75 -9.69 -2.79
C ILE A 2 -19.66 -8.70 -1.63
N SER A 3 -18.42 -8.52 -1.13
CA SER A 3 -18.05 -7.55 -0.10
C SER A 3 -17.46 -6.31 -0.76
N VAL A 4 -18.16 -5.17 -0.70
CA VAL A 4 -17.80 -3.94 -1.41
C VAL A 4 -17.04 -2.99 -0.49
N ALA A 5 -15.78 -2.71 -0.81
CA ALA A 5 -14.96 -1.75 -0.04
C ALA A 5 -15.54 -0.33 -0.13
N PRO A 6 -15.65 0.43 0.98
CA PRO A 6 -16.28 1.76 1.01
C PRO A 6 -15.62 2.81 0.08
N SER A 7 -14.39 2.55 -0.38
CA SER A 7 -13.73 3.38 -1.39
C SER A 7 -14.47 3.45 -2.73
N PHE A 8 -15.47 2.58 -2.97
CA PHE A 8 -16.33 2.61 -4.16
C PHE A 8 -17.03 3.96 -4.35
N VAL A 9 -17.32 4.65 -3.25
CA VAL A 9 -18.01 5.96 -3.25
C VAL A 9 -17.28 7.00 -4.11
N SER A 10 -15.96 6.97 -4.08
CA SER A 10 -15.14 7.89 -4.88
C SER A 10 -14.93 7.44 -6.33
N VAL A 11 -15.26 6.18 -6.63
CA VAL A 11 -15.13 5.58 -7.96
C VAL A 11 -16.43 5.72 -8.76
N PHE A 12 -17.55 5.31 -8.16
CA PHE A 12 -18.88 5.25 -8.80
C PHE A 12 -19.79 6.42 -8.41
N LYS A 13 -19.25 7.64 -8.38
CA LYS A 13 -19.88 8.85 -7.84
C LYS A 13 -21.37 9.02 -8.21
N GLU A 14 -21.67 8.99 -9.50
CA GLU A 14 -23.02 9.25 -10.04
C GLU A 14 -23.89 8.01 -10.00
N SER A 15 -23.30 6.83 -10.08
CA SER A 15 -24.00 5.55 -10.10
C SER A 15 -23.87 4.77 -8.78
N ARG A 16 -23.40 5.40 -7.70
CA ARG A 16 -23.17 4.70 -6.42
C ARG A 16 -24.43 4.05 -5.86
N LYS A 17 -25.61 4.65 -6.07
CA LYS A 17 -26.90 4.12 -5.59
C LYS A 17 -27.42 2.95 -6.42
N ASN A 18 -26.92 2.85 -7.66
CA ASN A 18 -27.31 1.81 -8.62
C ASN A 18 -26.28 0.68 -8.68
N LEU A 19 -25.16 0.79 -7.92
CA LEU A 19 -24.10 -0.20 -7.94
C LEU A 19 -24.59 -1.59 -7.51
N VAL A 20 -25.46 -1.65 -6.50
CA VAL A 20 -26.05 -2.91 -6.01
C VAL A 20 -26.85 -3.60 -7.13
N TRP A 21 -27.69 -2.85 -7.83
CA TRP A 21 -28.42 -3.36 -9.00
C TRP A 21 -27.45 -3.92 -10.05
N ALA A 22 -26.42 -3.17 -10.41
CA ALA A 22 -25.46 -3.58 -11.43
C ALA A 22 -24.68 -4.85 -11.03
N LEU A 23 -24.33 -4.99 -9.75
CA LEU A 23 -23.68 -6.19 -9.23
C LEU A 23 -24.62 -7.40 -9.24
N LYS A 24 -25.92 -7.21 -8.94
CA LYS A 24 -26.94 -8.27 -9.04
C LYS A 24 -27.14 -8.71 -10.49
N GLN A 25 -27.02 -7.81 -11.49
CA GLN A 25 -27.04 -8.18 -12.91
C GLN A 25 -25.85 -9.06 -13.30
N LEU A 26 -24.69 -8.92 -12.63
CA LEU A 26 -23.54 -9.81 -12.82
C LEU A 26 -23.70 -11.18 -12.13
N GLY A 27 -24.80 -11.42 -11.43
CA GLY A 27 -25.13 -12.69 -10.78
C GLY A 27 -24.74 -12.79 -9.30
N PHE A 28 -24.44 -11.66 -8.63
CA PHE A 28 -24.26 -11.68 -7.19
C PHE A 28 -25.59 -11.69 -6.45
N ASP A 29 -25.89 -12.76 -5.71
CA ASP A 29 -27.12 -12.89 -4.92
C ASP A 29 -27.14 -11.92 -3.73
N TYR A 30 -25.97 -11.70 -3.10
CA TYR A 30 -25.82 -10.89 -1.91
C TYR A 30 -24.72 -9.84 -2.11
N VAL A 31 -25.07 -8.58 -1.85
CA VAL A 31 -24.20 -7.42 -2.03
C VAL A 31 -24.16 -6.63 -0.73
N GLU A 32 -23.03 -6.69 0.00
CA GLU A 32 -22.88 -6.02 1.27
C GLU A 32 -21.61 -5.15 1.31
N GLU A 33 -21.59 -4.18 2.21
CA GLU A 33 -20.42 -3.31 2.40
C GLU A 33 -19.41 -3.92 3.36
N THR A 34 -18.14 -3.91 3.01
CA THR A 34 -17.04 -4.32 3.90
C THR A 34 -17.03 -3.52 5.22
N ALA A 35 -17.66 -2.35 5.25
CA ALA A 35 -17.83 -1.54 6.46
C ALA A 35 -18.49 -2.30 7.61
N VAL A 36 -19.34 -3.28 7.30
CA VAL A 36 -19.97 -4.16 8.31
C VAL A 36 -18.90 -4.93 9.09
N GLY A 37 -17.92 -5.52 8.40
CA GLY A 37 -16.78 -6.19 9.04
C GLY A 37 -15.80 -5.22 9.71
N ALA A 38 -15.58 -4.03 9.12
CA ALA A 38 -14.69 -3.01 9.66
C ALA A 38 -15.11 -2.55 11.07
N LYS A 39 -16.41 -2.45 11.33
CA LYS A 39 -16.98 -2.14 12.66
C LYS A 39 -16.45 -3.07 13.75
N TYR A 40 -16.37 -4.36 13.48
CA TYR A 40 -15.91 -5.34 14.48
C TYR A 40 -14.39 -5.31 14.63
N VAL A 41 -13.66 -5.01 13.58
CA VAL A 41 -12.22 -4.74 13.65
C VAL A 41 -11.94 -3.53 14.55
N THR A 42 -12.72 -2.45 14.42
CA THR A 42 -12.59 -1.28 15.29
C THR A 42 -12.92 -1.59 16.76
N ARG A 43 -13.95 -2.40 16.99
CA ARG A 43 -14.28 -2.83 18.36
C ARG A 43 -13.13 -3.60 19.00
N GLU A 44 -12.46 -4.46 18.25
CA GLU A 44 -11.30 -5.19 18.72
C GLU A 44 -10.09 -4.26 18.95
N TYR A 45 -9.85 -3.28 18.07
CA TYR A 45 -8.84 -2.24 18.36
C TYR A 45 -9.15 -1.47 19.64
N LEU A 46 -10.42 -1.14 19.88
CA LEU A 46 -10.83 -0.46 21.10
C LEU A 46 -10.58 -1.33 22.35
N ARG A 47 -10.91 -2.63 22.27
CA ARG A 47 -10.63 -3.59 23.34
C ARG A 47 -9.13 -3.67 23.64
N LEU A 48 -8.28 -3.71 22.60
CA LEU A 48 -6.81 -3.71 22.77
C LEU A 48 -6.30 -2.40 23.40
N LEU A 49 -6.88 -1.26 23.03
CA LEU A 49 -6.56 0.04 23.61
C LEU A 49 -6.94 0.11 25.10
N GLU A 50 -8.10 -0.43 25.47
CA GLU A 50 -8.62 -0.43 26.83
C GLU A 50 -7.89 -1.43 27.73
N SER A 51 -7.45 -2.58 27.19
CA SER A 51 -6.67 -3.56 27.95
C SER A 51 -5.30 -3.01 28.37
N GLY A 52 -4.70 -2.14 27.55
CA GLY A 52 -3.40 -1.55 27.82
C GLY A 52 -2.21 -2.53 27.78
N GLU A 53 -2.43 -3.77 27.31
CA GLU A 53 -1.42 -4.85 27.33
C GLU A 53 -0.26 -4.63 26.35
N MET A 54 -0.53 -4.00 25.20
CA MET A 54 0.48 -3.74 24.17
C MET A 54 1.21 -2.42 24.43
N GLU A 55 2.51 -2.36 24.18
CA GLU A 55 3.28 -1.10 24.28
C GLU A 55 2.87 -0.10 23.19
N ASN A 56 2.71 -0.59 21.96
CA ASN A 56 2.15 0.13 20.82
C ASN A 56 1.16 -0.79 20.11
N ILE A 57 0.23 -0.23 19.36
CA ILE A 57 -0.73 -0.97 18.54
C ILE A 57 -0.67 -0.42 17.12
N ILE A 58 -0.32 -1.25 16.15
CA ILE A 58 -0.31 -0.91 14.73
C ILE A 58 -1.57 -1.52 14.10
N SER A 59 -2.37 -0.72 13.38
CA SER A 59 -3.56 -1.23 12.69
C SER A 59 -3.21 -2.31 11.67
N SER A 60 -3.92 -3.43 11.70
CA SER A 60 -3.73 -4.57 10.78
C SER A 60 -4.47 -4.44 9.45
N ALA A 61 -5.22 -3.35 9.24
CA ALA A 61 -6.13 -3.19 8.12
C ALA A 61 -5.45 -3.02 6.75
N CYS A 62 -4.14 -2.74 6.70
CA CYS A 62 -3.40 -2.56 5.44
C CYS A 62 -2.42 -3.72 5.20
N PRO A 63 -2.74 -4.71 4.35
CA PRO A 63 -1.88 -5.86 4.10
C PRO A 63 -0.49 -5.49 3.57
N SER A 64 -0.38 -4.41 2.77
CA SER A 64 0.92 -3.93 2.29
C SER A 64 1.84 -3.51 3.42
N VAL A 65 1.30 -2.81 4.44
CA VAL A 65 2.09 -2.38 5.60
C VAL A 65 2.41 -3.56 6.50
N ASN A 66 1.47 -4.49 6.70
CA ASN A 66 1.71 -5.70 7.48
C ASN A 66 2.89 -6.49 6.87
N MET A 67 2.86 -6.75 5.56
CA MET A 67 3.97 -7.40 4.85
C MET A 67 5.29 -6.61 4.93
N TYR A 68 5.22 -5.28 4.89
CA TYR A 68 6.39 -4.43 5.01
C TYR A 68 7.02 -4.53 6.40
N ILE A 69 6.21 -4.54 7.45
CA ILE A 69 6.67 -4.74 8.83
C ILE A 69 7.26 -6.13 9.03
N GLU A 70 6.56 -7.19 8.59
CA GLU A 70 7.04 -8.57 8.69
C GLU A 70 8.43 -8.75 8.06
N LYS A 71 8.70 -8.03 6.95
CA LYS A 71 9.94 -8.16 6.17
C LYS A 71 11.06 -7.23 6.64
N TYR A 72 10.75 -5.96 6.86
CA TYR A 72 11.77 -4.93 7.06
C TYR A 72 11.86 -4.41 8.50
N TYR A 73 10.81 -4.65 9.31
CA TYR A 73 10.74 -4.30 10.73
C TYR A 73 10.33 -5.49 11.59
N PRO A 74 11.02 -6.63 11.50
CA PRO A 74 10.59 -7.88 12.15
C PRO A 74 10.41 -7.76 13.66
N SER A 75 11.15 -6.86 14.32
CA SER A 75 11.02 -6.57 15.76
C SER A 75 9.70 -5.87 16.12
N LEU A 76 9.06 -5.19 15.18
CA LEU A 76 7.80 -4.47 15.37
C LEU A 76 6.57 -5.32 15.05
N THR A 77 6.73 -6.52 14.51
CA THR A 77 5.61 -7.43 14.19
C THR A 77 4.72 -7.69 15.40
N LYS A 78 5.29 -7.73 16.60
CA LYS A 78 4.58 -7.88 17.87
C LYS A 78 3.61 -6.74 18.20
N TYR A 79 3.73 -5.61 17.53
CA TYR A 79 2.85 -4.45 17.71
C TYR A 79 1.71 -4.40 16.68
N ILE A 80 1.72 -5.24 15.64
CA ILE A 80 0.58 -5.34 14.74
C ILE A 80 -0.59 -5.92 15.55
N ALA A 81 -1.73 -5.23 15.52
CA ALA A 81 -2.93 -5.72 16.20
C ALA A 81 -3.27 -7.13 15.69
N PRO A 82 -3.45 -8.11 16.59
CA PRO A 82 -3.71 -9.50 16.19
C PRO A 82 -5.15 -9.69 15.72
N VAL A 83 -5.55 -8.94 14.70
CA VAL A 83 -6.92 -8.86 14.18
C VAL A 83 -6.90 -9.01 12.66
N MET A 84 -7.83 -9.77 12.11
CA MET A 84 -8.03 -9.91 10.67
C MET A 84 -8.34 -8.56 10.02
N SER A 85 -8.05 -8.43 8.73
CA SER A 85 -8.49 -7.26 7.96
C SER A 85 -10.02 -7.18 7.86
N PRO A 86 -10.60 -5.99 7.67
CA PRO A 86 -12.04 -5.82 7.47
C PRO A 86 -12.64 -6.72 6.37
N ALA A 87 -11.87 -6.97 5.31
CA ALA A 87 -12.31 -7.84 4.21
C ALA A 87 -12.45 -9.30 4.65
N LEU A 88 -11.50 -9.82 5.42
CA LEU A 88 -11.55 -11.20 5.92
C LEU A 88 -12.65 -11.36 6.97
N VAL A 89 -12.77 -10.40 7.89
CA VAL A 89 -13.86 -10.42 8.90
C VAL A 89 -15.22 -10.44 8.21
N HIS A 90 -15.44 -9.54 7.24
CA HIS A 90 -16.71 -9.50 6.53
C HIS A 90 -16.94 -10.76 5.68
N GLY A 91 -15.90 -11.28 5.02
CA GLY A 91 -15.98 -12.54 4.29
C GLY A 91 -16.43 -13.71 5.17
N LYS A 92 -15.86 -13.81 6.39
CA LYS A 92 -16.28 -14.79 7.40
C LYS A 92 -17.75 -14.62 7.78
N MET A 93 -18.17 -13.39 8.07
CA MET A 93 -19.56 -13.07 8.40
C MET A 93 -20.52 -13.45 7.28
N LEU A 94 -20.17 -13.19 6.02
CA LEU A 94 -20.98 -13.55 4.85
C LEU A 94 -21.16 -15.08 4.74
N LYS A 95 -20.09 -15.87 4.95
CA LYS A 95 -20.17 -17.33 4.95
C LYS A 95 -20.98 -17.88 6.13
N GLU A 96 -20.89 -17.26 7.29
CA GLU A 96 -21.71 -17.63 8.46
C GLU A 96 -23.18 -17.29 8.24
N LYS A 97 -23.49 -16.14 7.64
CA LYS A 97 -24.85 -15.65 7.40
C LYS A 97 -25.55 -16.41 6.28
N TYR A 98 -24.88 -16.63 5.15
CA TYR A 98 -25.46 -17.15 3.92
C TYR A 98 -25.11 -18.63 3.65
N GLY A 99 -24.32 -19.25 4.51
CA GLY A 99 -23.88 -20.62 4.41
C GLY A 99 -22.40 -20.75 4.05
N LYS A 100 -21.75 -21.80 4.57
CA LYS A 100 -20.31 -22.03 4.41
C LYS A 100 -19.85 -22.19 2.96
N ASP A 101 -20.75 -22.68 2.09
CA ASP A 101 -20.46 -22.89 0.67
C ASP A 101 -20.62 -21.62 -0.18
N THR A 102 -21.08 -20.52 0.42
CA THR A 102 -21.21 -19.23 -0.25
C THR A 102 -19.86 -18.77 -0.77
N LYS A 103 -19.78 -18.52 -2.08
CA LYS A 103 -18.61 -17.92 -2.69
C LYS A 103 -18.57 -16.42 -2.40
N VAL A 104 -17.51 -15.97 -1.79
CA VAL A 104 -17.32 -14.57 -1.40
C VAL A 104 -16.25 -13.91 -2.26
N VAL A 105 -16.62 -12.81 -2.91
CA VAL A 105 -15.72 -11.97 -3.68
C VAL A 105 -15.51 -10.64 -2.95
N PHE A 106 -14.27 -10.21 -2.80
CA PHE A 106 -13.96 -8.86 -2.30
C PHE A 106 -13.76 -7.89 -3.46
N LEU A 107 -14.42 -6.74 -3.42
CA LEU A 107 -14.26 -5.65 -4.38
C LEU A 107 -13.52 -4.48 -3.74
N GLY A 108 -12.36 -4.11 -4.28
CA GLY A 108 -11.57 -3.03 -3.71
C GLY A 108 -10.54 -2.40 -4.65
N SER A 109 -9.72 -1.50 -4.11
CA SER A 109 -8.72 -0.73 -4.87
C SER A 109 -7.28 -1.21 -4.70
N CYS A 110 -7.04 -2.37 -4.05
CA CYS A 110 -5.71 -2.80 -3.62
C CYS A 110 -5.43 -4.26 -3.95
N LEU A 111 -4.38 -4.55 -4.72
CA LEU A 111 -3.95 -5.93 -5.01
C LEU A 111 -3.27 -6.63 -3.84
N SER A 112 -2.78 -5.90 -2.83
CA SER A 112 -2.16 -6.55 -1.67
C SER A 112 -3.13 -7.42 -0.87
N MET A 113 -4.45 -7.15 -1.02
CA MET A 113 -5.50 -8.02 -0.47
C MET A 113 -5.49 -9.41 -1.07
N LEU A 114 -4.98 -9.58 -2.31
CA LEU A 114 -4.93 -10.89 -2.98
C LEU A 114 -4.11 -11.91 -2.18
N LYS A 115 -3.08 -11.46 -1.46
CA LYS A 115 -2.31 -12.34 -0.59
C LYS A 115 -3.17 -12.86 0.56
N GLU A 116 -3.89 -11.98 1.25
CA GLU A 116 -4.79 -12.39 2.34
C GLU A 116 -5.91 -13.30 1.84
N VAL A 117 -6.48 -12.99 0.67
CA VAL A 117 -7.50 -13.83 0.02
C VAL A 117 -6.97 -15.24 -0.27
N ASN A 118 -5.76 -15.34 -0.85
CA ASN A 118 -5.17 -16.64 -1.20
C ASN A 118 -4.76 -17.49 0.03
N GLU A 119 -4.51 -16.83 1.16
CA GLU A 119 -4.12 -17.48 2.42
C GLU A 119 -5.32 -17.74 3.35
N SER A 120 -6.55 -17.35 2.94
CA SER A 120 -7.77 -17.40 3.76
C SER A 120 -8.85 -18.29 3.14
N GLU A 121 -9.67 -18.92 3.99
CA GLU A 121 -10.89 -19.61 3.58
C GLU A 121 -12.15 -18.74 3.55
N TYR A 122 -12.05 -17.47 4.00
CA TYR A 122 -13.21 -16.59 4.18
C TYR A 122 -13.58 -15.79 2.93
N VAL A 123 -12.62 -15.53 2.07
CA VAL A 123 -12.83 -14.82 0.80
C VAL A 123 -12.26 -15.68 -0.32
N ASP A 124 -13.08 -16.05 -1.30
CA ASP A 124 -12.69 -16.97 -2.39
C ASP A 124 -11.95 -16.26 -3.52
N ASN A 125 -12.23 -14.97 -3.76
CA ASN A 125 -11.59 -14.18 -4.82
C ASN A 125 -11.68 -12.69 -4.51
N MET A 126 -10.88 -11.90 -5.24
CA MET A 126 -11.03 -10.44 -5.24
C MET A 126 -11.01 -9.88 -6.66
N ILE A 127 -11.74 -8.79 -6.85
CA ILE A 127 -11.71 -7.99 -8.07
C ILE A 127 -11.43 -6.53 -7.73
N THR A 128 -10.74 -5.85 -8.62
CA THR A 128 -10.50 -4.42 -8.50
C THR A 128 -11.62 -3.61 -9.13
N PHE A 129 -11.75 -2.34 -8.76
CA PHE A 129 -12.73 -1.45 -9.41
C PHE A 129 -12.48 -1.33 -10.91
N ASN A 130 -11.23 -1.36 -11.36
CA ASN A 130 -10.91 -1.35 -12.79
C ASN A 130 -11.42 -2.62 -13.49
N GLN A 131 -11.21 -3.79 -12.89
CA GLN A 131 -11.73 -5.05 -13.43
C GLN A 131 -13.25 -5.08 -13.45
N LEU A 132 -13.90 -4.59 -12.39
CA LEU A 132 -15.37 -4.49 -12.36
C LEU A 132 -15.88 -3.55 -13.48
N THR A 133 -15.25 -2.41 -13.68
CA THR A 133 -15.63 -1.49 -14.77
C THR A 133 -15.52 -2.14 -16.13
N GLN A 134 -14.45 -2.90 -16.37
CA GLN A 134 -14.27 -3.65 -17.62
C GLN A 134 -15.33 -4.76 -17.76
N TRP A 135 -15.66 -5.44 -16.68
CA TRP A 135 -16.70 -6.47 -16.68
C TRP A 135 -18.09 -5.88 -16.99
N PHE A 136 -18.45 -4.74 -16.41
CA PHE A 136 -19.68 -4.04 -16.79
C PHE A 136 -19.73 -3.72 -18.29
N ILE A 137 -18.63 -3.27 -18.89
CA ILE A 137 -18.55 -2.98 -20.33
C ILE A 137 -18.74 -4.27 -21.15
N GLN A 138 -18.12 -5.38 -20.79
CA GLN A 138 -18.24 -6.66 -21.46
C GLN A 138 -19.66 -7.21 -21.45
N GLU A 139 -20.34 -7.09 -20.30
CA GLU A 139 -21.72 -7.55 -20.11
C GLU A 139 -22.76 -6.51 -20.56
N ARG A 140 -22.32 -5.35 -21.05
CA ARG A 140 -23.20 -4.23 -21.49
C ARG A 140 -24.10 -3.72 -20.36
N ILE A 141 -23.61 -3.74 -19.13
CA ILE A 141 -24.31 -3.21 -17.97
C ILE A 141 -23.86 -1.75 -17.77
N THR A 142 -24.83 -0.83 -17.76
CA THR A 142 -24.62 0.60 -17.46
C THR A 142 -25.18 0.90 -16.09
N PRO A 143 -24.34 0.98 -15.03
CA PRO A 143 -24.84 1.18 -13.67
C PRO A 143 -25.75 2.42 -13.52
N ALA A 144 -25.46 3.52 -14.23
CA ALA A 144 -26.25 4.75 -14.17
C ALA A 144 -27.70 4.61 -14.71
N GLU A 145 -27.97 3.59 -15.53
CA GLU A 145 -29.30 3.31 -16.08
C GLU A 145 -30.11 2.35 -15.20
N GLY A 146 -29.48 1.79 -14.15
CA GLY A 146 -30.12 0.84 -13.25
C GLY A 146 -31.00 1.49 -12.18
N GLU A 147 -31.66 0.67 -11.41
CA GLU A 147 -32.50 1.10 -10.29
C GLU A 147 -31.63 1.37 -9.04
N GLU A 148 -32.06 2.33 -8.20
CA GLU A 148 -31.48 2.51 -6.88
C GLU A 148 -31.84 1.31 -5.98
N MET A 149 -30.82 0.59 -5.50
CA MET A 149 -31.00 -0.54 -4.60
C MET A 149 -30.14 -0.38 -3.35
N PRO A 150 -30.67 -0.66 -2.15
CA PRO A 150 -29.88 -0.69 -0.93
C PRO A 150 -28.96 -1.91 -0.93
N PHE A 151 -27.88 -1.85 -0.14
CA PHE A 151 -27.10 -3.04 0.23
C PHE A 151 -27.95 -4.02 1.05
N ASP A 152 -27.62 -5.30 0.96
CA ASP A 152 -28.36 -6.38 1.65
C ASP A 152 -28.09 -6.45 3.17
N ALA A 153 -27.26 -5.55 3.70
CA ALA A 153 -27.03 -5.36 5.13
C ALA A 153 -27.09 -3.88 5.53
N PRO A 154 -27.39 -3.60 6.82
CA PRO A 154 -27.34 -2.25 7.35
C PRO A 154 -25.96 -1.61 7.17
N SER A 155 -25.98 -0.30 7.01
CA SER A 155 -24.76 0.48 6.89
C SER A 155 -24.06 0.68 8.25
N SER A 156 -22.76 0.98 8.23
CA SER A 156 -21.97 1.29 9.40
C SER A 156 -21.16 2.58 9.19
N TYR A 157 -20.95 3.36 10.26
CA TYR A 157 -20.04 4.51 10.23
C TYR A 157 -18.62 4.11 9.83
N SER A 158 -18.23 2.85 10.04
CA SER A 158 -16.93 2.28 9.60
C SER A 158 -16.71 2.35 8.07
N ARG A 159 -17.67 2.86 7.29
CA ARG A 159 -17.48 3.34 5.92
C ARG A 159 -16.35 4.35 5.78
N ILE A 160 -15.97 5.00 6.86
CA ILE A 160 -14.90 6.00 6.94
C ILE A 160 -13.50 5.40 6.80
N TYR A 161 -13.33 4.10 6.94
CA TYR A 161 -12.05 3.38 6.92
C TYR A 161 -11.09 3.70 5.76
N PRO A 162 -11.54 3.93 4.50
CA PRO A 162 -10.62 4.05 3.38
C PRO A 162 -9.88 5.38 3.28
N ILE A 163 -10.08 6.30 4.21
CA ILE A 163 -9.38 7.60 4.25
C ILE A 163 -8.39 7.66 5.42
N VAL A 164 -7.42 8.57 5.32
CA VAL A 164 -6.50 8.84 6.45
C VAL A 164 -7.28 9.39 7.64
N ASP A 165 -6.93 8.99 8.82
CA ASP A 165 -7.64 9.17 10.11
C ASP A 165 -8.97 8.40 10.18
N GLY A 166 -9.33 7.60 9.17
CA GLY A 166 -10.62 6.92 9.13
C GLY A 166 -10.81 5.92 10.24
N ILE A 167 -9.78 5.11 10.53
CA ILE A 167 -9.81 4.15 11.66
C ILE A 167 -9.85 4.90 12.99
N VAL A 168 -9.06 5.99 13.10
CA VAL A 168 -9.05 6.85 14.30
C VAL A 168 -10.42 7.49 14.53
N TYR A 169 -11.08 7.99 13.47
CA TYR A 169 -12.44 8.52 13.58
C TYR A 169 -13.44 7.45 14.02
N ASP A 170 -13.33 6.25 13.47
CA ASP A 170 -14.22 5.14 13.81
C ASP A 170 -14.03 4.66 15.25
N ILE A 171 -12.79 4.56 15.74
CA ILE A 171 -12.47 4.29 17.14
C ILE A 171 -13.11 5.35 18.05
N ARG A 172 -13.02 6.64 17.70
CA ARG A 172 -13.62 7.73 18.46
C ARG A 172 -15.14 7.64 18.44
N HIS A 173 -15.73 7.35 17.29
CA HIS A 173 -17.17 7.19 17.12
C HIS A 173 -17.71 6.06 18.00
N ILE A 174 -17.13 4.87 17.91
CA ILE A 174 -17.58 3.69 18.70
C ILE A 174 -17.34 3.88 20.19
N SER A 175 -16.23 4.53 20.59
CA SER A 175 -15.96 4.80 22.02
C SER A 175 -16.82 5.90 22.63
N GLY A 176 -17.64 6.61 21.83
CA GLY A 176 -18.42 7.77 22.29
C GLY A 176 -17.58 8.99 22.68
N LYS A 177 -16.27 8.99 22.40
CA LYS A 177 -15.32 10.05 22.78
C LYS A 177 -15.05 10.99 21.58
N THR A 178 -16.07 11.67 21.13
CA THR A 178 -16.02 12.50 19.89
C THR A 178 -15.33 13.85 20.07
N GLN A 179 -15.09 14.34 21.27
CA GLN A 179 -14.44 15.63 21.53
C GLN A 179 -13.40 15.56 22.64
N GLY A 180 -12.25 16.18 22.41
CA GLY A 180 -11.34 16.71 23.45
C GLY A 180 -10.33 15.76 24.06
N THR A 181 -10.25 14.48 23.69
CA THR A 181 -9.20 13.58 24.18
C THR A 181 -8.34 13.08 23.03
N ASP A 182 -7.07 13.49 23.03
CA ASP A 182 -6.09 12.95 22.07
C ASP A 182 -5.73 11.48 22.35
N LYS A 183 -6.17 10.94 23.50
CA LYS A 183 -5.86 9.59 23.98
C LYS A 183 -7.09 8.75 24.23
N ILE A 184 -6.99 7.47 23.85
CA ILE A 184 -7.96 6.43 24.20
C ILE A 184 -7.22 5.28 24.88
N GLY A 185 -7.68 4.85 26.06
CA GLY A 185 -6.99 3.83 26.85
C GLY A 185 -5.54 4.23 27.25
N GLY A 186 -5.24 5.54 27.23
CA GLY A 186 -3.90 6.07 27.51
C GLY A 186 -2.96 6.11 26.30
N TYR A 187 -3.43 5.70 25.09
CA TYR A 187 -2.67 5.73 23.85
C TYR A 187 -2.90 7.02 23.06
N ASP A 188 -1.82 7.56 22.51
CA ASP A 188 -1.90 8.58 21.48
C ASP A 188 -2.40 7.96 20.16
N LEU A 189 -3.24 8.68 19.42
CA LEU A 189 -3.74 8.21 18.13
C LEU A 189 -2.98 8.92 17.02
N VAL A 190 -2.23 8.16 16.22
CA VAL A 190 -1.32 8.68 15.19
C VAL A 190 -1.64 8.02 13.86
N SER A 191 -1.75 8.81 12.78
CA SER A 191 -2.02 8.31 11.44
C SER A 191 -0.86 8.62 10.49
N ALA A 192 -0.47 7.64 9.67
CA ALA A 192 0.51 7.81 8.61
C ALA A 192 0.03 7.19 7.29
N SER A 193 0.22 7.91 6.19
CA SER A 193 -0.11 7.44 4.86
C SER A 193 1.01 7.72 3.86
N GLY A 194 1.18 6.79 2.92
CA GLY A 194 2.35 6.77 2.02
C GLY A 194 3.53 6.05 2.67
N LEU A 195 4.14 5.11 1.93
CA LEU A 195 5.14 4.21 2.48
C LEU A 195 6.32 4.93 3.14
N GLN A 196 6.76 6.08 2.59
CA GLN A 196 7.86 6.87 3.18
C GLN A 196 7.50 7.45 4.57
N ASN A 197 6.26 7.91 4.74
CA ASN A 197 5.81 8.44 6.04
C ASN A 197 5.62 7.30 7.05
N VAL A 198 5.08 6.16 6.59
CA VAL A 198 4.98 4.94 7.40
C VAL A 198 6.37 4.48 7.85
N GLN A 199 7.35 4.47 6.96
CA GLN A 199 8.74 4.12 7.29
C GLN A 199 9.29 5.03 8.39
N ARG A 200 9.18 6.36 8.24
CA ARG A 200 9.64 7.32 9.26
C ARG A 200 8.97 7.08 10.62
N LEU A 201 7.67 6.79 10.61
CA LEU A 201 6.94 6.48 11.83
C LEU A 201 7.45 5.19 12.48
N LEU A 202 7.64 4.12 11.71
CA LEU A 202 8.18 2.85 12.19
C LEU A 202 9.62 2.98 12.71
N ASP A 203 10.46 3.81 12.09
CA ASP A 203 11.81 4.12 12.56
C ASP A 203 11.79 4.76 13.97
N GLU A 204 10.85 5.68 14.22
CA GLU A 204 10.69 6.30 15.54
C GLU A 204 10.17 5.31 16.60
N VAL A 205 9.27 4.40 16.20
CA VAL A 205 8.82 3.30 17.08
C VAL A 205 9.98 2.36 17.39
N GLN A 206 10.78 1.98 16.39
CA GLN A 206 11.91 1.08 16.55
C GLN A 206 13.02 1.66 17.45
N LYS A 207 13.24 2.98 17.37
CA LYS A 207 14.14 3.71 18.29
C LYS A 207 13.60 3.87 19.70
N GLY A 208 12.34 3.52 19.95
CA GLY A 208 11.67 3.69 21.26
C GLY A 208 11.24 5.12 21.57
N ASN A 209 11.22 6.01 20.58
CA ASN A 209 10.79 7.41 20.71
C ASN A 209 9.27 7.53 20.79
N ILE A 210 8.53 6.55 20.26
CA ILE A 210 7.07 6.49 20.31
C ILE A 210 6.66 5.28 21.13
N LYS A 211 5.88 5.55 22.20
CA LYS A 211 5.33 4.54 23.12
C LYS A 211 3.90 4.89 23.48
N LYS A 212 3.11 3.85 23.77
CA LYS A 212 1.67 4.00 24.07
C LYS A 212 0.95 4.78 22.97
N ALA A 213 1.13 4.32 21.71
CA ALA A 213 0.46 4.88 20.56
C ALA A 213 -0.32 3.80 19.78
N PHE A 214 -1.50 4.17 19.30
CA PHE A 214 -2.20 3.47 18.24
C PHE A 214 -1.83 4.09 16.91
N LEU A 215 -1.29 3.28 16.01
CA LEU A 215 -0.75 3.71 14.74
C LEU A 215 -1.67 3.25 13.60
N GLU A 216 -2.43 4.17 13.04
CA GLU A 216 -3.16 3.95 11.80
C GLU A 216 -2.20 4.11 10.62
N VAL A 217 -2.00 3.06 9.84
CA VAL A 217 -0.97 3.04 8.79
C VAL A 217 -1.53 2.57 7.44
N PHE A 218 -1.26 3.36 6.40
CA PHE A 218 -1.59 3.05 5.01
C PHE A 218 -0.39 3.18 4.09
N SER A 219 -0.13 2.17 3.24
CA SER A 219 0.93 2.28 2.24
C SER A 219 0.61 3.28 1.13
N CYS A 220 -0.68 3.50 0.83
CA CYS A 220 -1.13 4.45 -0.18
C CYS A 220 -1.25 5.86 0.41
N TYR A 221 -0.73 6.85 -0.29
CA TYR A 221 -0.87 8.25 0.11
C TYR A 221 -2.34 8.68 0.03
N GLY A 222 -2.87 9.19 1.14
CA GLY A 222 -4.29 9.58 1.25
C GLY A 222 -5.25 8.44 1.61
N GLY A 223 -4.74 7.22 1.86
CA GLY A 223 -5.54 6.04 2.22
C GLY A 223 -6.00 5.22 1.00
N CYS A 224 -6.88 4.24 1.24
CA CYS A 224 -7.37 3.30 0.22
C CYS A 224 -8.17 3.96 -0.91
N VAL A 225 -8.77 5.13 -0.67
CA VAL A 225 -9.43 5.93 -1.72
C VAL A 225 -8.47 6.37 -2.82
N HIS A 226 -7.17 6.28 -2.60
CA HIS A 226 -6.11 6.55 -3.55
C HIS A 226 -5.29 5.30 -3.88
N GLY A 227 -5.88 4.13 -3.70
CA GLY A 227 -5.28 2.86 -4.08
C GLY A 227 -4.97 2.76 -5.58
N PRO A 228 -4.00 1.93 -5.98
CA PRO A 228 -3.47 1.90 -7.36
C PRO A 228 -4.48 1.41 -8.41
N PHE A 229 -5.51 0.69 -7.99
CA PHE A 229 -6.52 0.09 -8.88
C PHE A 229 -7.91 0.73 -8.76
N LYS A 230 -7.96 2.00 -8.36
CA LYS A 230 -9.16 2.81 -8.55
C LYS A 230 -9.24 3.29 -9.99
N VAL A 231 -10.45 3.40 -10.53
CA VAL A 231 -10.66 4.11 -11.81
C VAL A 231 -10.44 5.60 -11.56
N SER A 232 -9.39 6.16 -12.17
CA SER A 232 -9.01 7.56 -11.98
C SER A 232 -9.68 8.44 -13.03
N HIS A 233 -10.82 9.02 -12.71
CA HIS A 233 -11.35 10.14 -13.48
C HIS A 233 -11.27 11.43 -12.68
N GLY A 234 -10.04 11.97 -12.53
CA GLY A 234 -9.82 13.33 -12.02
C GLY A 234 -10.17 13.59 -10.54
N SER A 235 -10.41 12.56 -9.72
CA SER A 235 -10.64 12.74 -8.28
C SER A 235 -9.33 12.77 -7.51
N THR A 236 -9.05 13.87 -6.84
CA THR A 236 -7.94 13.96 -5.88
C THR A 236 -8.30 13.20 -4.60
N SER A 237 -7.28 12.80 -3.82
CA SER A 237 -7.48 12.16 -2.51
C SER A 237 -8.29 13.06 -1.54
N TYR A 238 -8.16 14.38 -1.66
CA TYR A 238 -8.91 15.35 -0.84
C TYR A 238 -10.41 15.32 -1.12
N ARG A 239 -10.79 15.30 -2.40
CA ARG A 239 -12.20 15.22 -2.81
C ARG A 239 -12.80 13.86 -2.40
N ALA A 240 -12.07 12.77 -2.63
CA ALA A 240 -12.49 11.44 -2.20
C ALA A 240 -12.69 11.35 -0.68
N ARG A 241 -11.83 12.02 0.11
CA ARG A 241 -11.97 12.10 1.56
C ARG A 241 -13.29 12.77 1.97
N ILE A 242 -13.66 13.88 1.34
CA ILE A 242 -14.94 14.57 1.61
C ILE A 242 -16.12 13.66 1.27
N GLU A 243 -16.12 13.06 0.08
CA GLU A 243 -17.18 12.16 -0.40
C GLU A 243 -17.38 10.95 0.53
N VAL A 244 -16.30 10.36 1.04
CA VAL A 244 -16.36 9.24 2.00
C VAL A 244 -16.90 9.69 3.35
N LYS A 245 -16.47 10.85 3.86
CA LYS A 245 -17.01 11.39 5.14
C LYS A 245 -18.51 11.64 5.05
N ASP A 246 -18.94 12.33 4.02
CA ASP A 246 -20.39 12.58 3.80
C ASP A 246 -21.19 11.28 3.69
N TYR A 247 -20.58 10.24 3.13
CA TYR A 247 -21.21 8.94 3.02
C TYR A 247 -21.26 8.20 4.36
N ALA A 248 -20.22 8.27 5.16
CA ALA A 248 -20.13 7.67 6.49
C ALA A 248 -21.11 8.34 7.47
N ASP A 249 -21.23 9.67 7.43
CA ASP A 249 -22.11 10.44 8.32
C ASP A 249 -23.60 10.12 8.12
N ARG A 250 -23.96 9.50 6.98
CA ARG A 250 -25.32 9.02 6.67
C ARG A 250 -25.57 7.56 7.04
N ALA A 251 -24.61 6.91 7.69
CA ALA A 251 -24.76 5.53 8.12
C ALA A 251 -25.69 5.43 9.33
N ASN A 252 -26.53 4.39 9.34
CA ASN A 252 -27.34 4.01 10.50
C ASN A 252 -26.68 2.79 11.14
N ASP A 253 -25.86 3.02 12.16
CA ASP A 253 -25.23 1.93 12.88
C ASP A 253 -26.29 1.10 13.62
N THR A 254 -26.27 -0.21 13.38
CA THR A 254 -27.07 -1.15 14.18
C THR A 254 -26.29 -1.57 15.42
N ALA A 255 -27.04 -1.88 16.49
CA ALA A 255 -26.45 -2.34 17.76
C ALA A 255 -26.00 -3.80 17.72
N ASP A 256 -26.02 -4.46 16.59
CA ASP A 256 -25.73 -5.88 16.47
C ASP A 256 -24.32 -6.21 16.96
N GLU A 257 -24.21 -7.28 17.73
CA GLU A 257 -22.94 -7.83 18.18
C GLU A 257 -22.57 -9.05 17.34
N TYR A 258 -21.32 -9.08 16.86
CA TYR A 258 -20.72 -10.25 16.26
C TYR A 258 -19.77 -10.90 17.27
N VAL A 259 -19.96 -12.18 17.52
CA VAL A 259 -19.26 -12.96 18.57
C VAL A 259 -18.21 -13.90 17.97
N GLY A 260 -18.00 -13.84 16.65
CA GLY A 260 -17.03 -14.70 15.97
C GLY A 260 -15.57 -14.33 16.30
N ASP A 261 -14.70 -15.35 16.30
CA ASP A 261 -13.25 -15.13 16.41
C ASP A 261 -12.73 -14.44 15.15
N ILE A 262 -12.16 -13.25 15.32
CA ILE A 262 -11.54 -12.43 14.26
C ILE A 262 -10.04 -12.26 14.47
N SER A 263 -9.43 -13.11 15.29
CA SER A 263 -8.00 -13.06 15.57
C SER A 263 -7.16 -13.39 14.31
N ALA A 264 -6.00 -12.76 14.24
CA ALA A 264 -4.97 -13.01 13.22
C ALA A 264 -3.59 -13.08 13.86
N THR A 265 -2.68 -13.79 13.22
CA THR A 265 -1.30 -13.90 13.68
C THR A 265 -0.35 -13.32 12.63
N PHE A 266 0.53 -12.42 13.05
CA PHE A 266 1.59 -11.86 12.23
C PHE A 266 2.94 -12.36 12.74
N THR A 267 3.78 -12.82 11.82
CA THR A 267 5.07 -13.41 12.16
C THR A 267 6.21 -12.72 11.43
N PRO A 268 7.36 -12.51 12.08
CA PRO A 268 8.54 -12.01 11.40
C PRO A 268 8.95 -12.88 10.20
N LYS A 269 9.15 -12.24 9.04
CA LYS A 269 9.60 -12.87 7.80
C LYS A 269 10.70 -12.02 7.18
N PRO A 270 11.84 -11.83 7.88
CA PRO A 270 12.86 -10.89 7.43
C PRO A 270 13.38 -11.25 6.04
N VAL A 271 13.59 -10.23 5.22
CA VAL A 271 14.32 -10.39 3.97
C VAL A 271 15.78 -10.61 4.32
N ILE A 272 16.27 -11.81 4.10
CA ILE A 272 17.70 -12.12 4.21
C ILE A 272 18.31 -11.72 2.87
N GLU A 273 18.98 -10.57 2.85
CA GLU A 273 19.77 -10.16 1.69
C GLU A 273 21.15 -10.77 1.79
N ASP A 274 21.56 -11.45 0.73
CA ASP A 274 22.92 -11.96 0.64
C ASP A 274 23.87 -10.77 0.49
N MET A 275 24.74 -10.58 1.46
CA MET A 275 25.68 -9.46 1.50
C MET A 275 27.03 -9.91 0.96
N PRO A 276 27.58 -9.19 -0.04
CA PRO A 276 28.89 -9.51 -0.59
C PRO A 276 29.99 -9.30 0.45
N THR A 277 31.04 -10.12 0.33
CA THR A 277 32.30 -9.92 1.08
C THR A 277 33.03 -8.67 0.59
N GLU A 278 33.99 -8.18 1.38
CA GLU A 278 34.84 -7.03 1.00
C GLU A 278 35.61 -7.29 -0.30
N GLU A 279 35.97 -8.53 -0.54
CA GLU A 279 36.66 -8.96 -1.76
C GLU A 279 35.73 -8.87 -2.96
N GLN A 280 34.54 -9.41 -2.85
CA GLN A 280 33.50 -9.33 -3.91
C GLN A 280 33.11 -7.88 -4.24
N ILE A 281 33.02 -7.01 -3.23
CA ILE A 281 32.76 -5.58 -3.44
C ILE A 281 33.89 -4.94 -4.23
N ARG A 282 35.15 -5.24 -3.87
CA ARG A 282 36.31 -4.71 -4.60
C ARG A 282 36.38 -5.22 -6.04
N ASP A 283 36.10 -6.50 -6.24
CA ASP A 283 36.06 -7.10 -7.58
C ASP A 283 35.02 -6.40 -8.49
N ILE A 284 33.84 -6.15 -7.97
CA ILE A 284 32.78 -5.42 -8.69
C ILE A 284 33.22 -3.99 -9.03
N LEU A 285 33.80 -3.28 -8.06
CA LEU A 285 34.28 -1.91 -8.25
C LEU A 285 35.45 -1.86 -9.27
N SER A 286 36.34 -2.85 -9.25
CA SER A 286 37.48 -2.92 -10.16
C SER A 286 37.06 -3.03 -11.64
N GLN A 287 35.94 -3.70 -11.94
CA GLN A 287 35.39 -3.85 -13.29
C GLN A 287 34.97 -2.52 -13.93
N ILE A 288 34.75 -1.48 -13.13
CA ILE A 288 34.45 -0.11 -13.58
C ILE A 288 35.58 0.87 -13.23
N GLY A 289 36.83 0.36 -13.17
CA GLY A 289 38.05 1.15 -13.02
C GLY A 289 38.26 1.72 -11.61
N LYS A 290 37.55 1.24 -10.58
CA LYS A 290 37.65 1.71 -9.20
C LYS A 290 38.53 0.75 -8.37
N ASN A 291 39.82 0.80 -8.62
CA ASN A 291 40.82 -0.10 -7.98
C ASN A 291 41.29 0.36 -6.60
N SER A 292 40.96 1.59 -6.24
CA SER A 292 41.34 2.18 -4.94
C SER A 292 40.19 3.04 -4.37
N LYS A 293 40.23 3.24 -3.07
CA LYS A 293 39.23 4.06 -2.36
C LYS A 293 39.21 5.53 -2.84
N ALA A 294 40.34 6.03 -3.37
CA ALA A 294 40.43 7.37 -3.93
C ALA A 294 39.63 7.52 -5.25
N GLN A 295 39.39 6.42 -5.96
CA GLN A 295 38.60 6.38 -7.20
C GLN A 295 37.12 6.19 -6.96
N GLU A 296 36.70 5.97 -5.71
CA GLU A 296 35.31 5.90 -5.30
C GLU A 296 34.73 7.32 -5.09
N LEU A 297 34.34 7.98 -6.17
CA LEU A 297 33.90 9.39 -6.14
C LEU A 297 32.64 9.65 -5.33
N ASN A 298 31.83 8.62 -5.08
CA ASN A 298 30.57 8.71 -4.35
C ASN A 298 29.65 9.85 -4.83
N CYS A 299 29.63 10.08 -6.15
CA CYS A 299 28.99 11.24 -6.78
C CYS A 299 27.45 11.18 -6.81
N GLY A 300 26.85 10.04 -6.49
CA GLY A 300 25.39 9.84 -6.46
C GLY A 300 24.70 9.76 -7.84
N SER A 301 25.41 10.02 -8.96
CA SER A 301 24.81 10.08 -10.30
C SER A 301 24.15 8.77 -10.79
N CYS A 302 24.52 7.64 -10.20
CA CYS A 302 23.91 6.33 -10.49
C CYS A 302 22.70 6.00 -9.60
N GLY A 303 22.25 6.94 -8.74
CA GLY A 303 21.14 6.76 -7.82
C GLY A 303 21.50 6.16 -6.45
N TYR A 304 22.77 5.80 -6.22
CA TYR A 304 23.28 5.26 -4.94
C TYR A 304 24.15 6.30 -4.24
N ALA A 305 24.03 6.38 -2.90
CA ALA A 305 24.77 7.36 -2.11
C ALA A 305 26.29 7.15 -2.16
N THR A 306 26.72 5.89 -2.20
CA THR A 306 28.14 5.52 -2.31
C THR A 306 28.39 4.52 -3.45
N CYS A 307 29.63 4.49 -3.95
CA CYS A 307 30.06 3.47 -4.92
C CYS A 307 29.95 2.05 -4.33
N ARG A 308 30.17 1.93 -3.02
CA ARG A 308 30.03 0.69 -2.29
C ARG A 308 28.56 0.20 -2.27
N ASP A 309 27.61 1.08 -1.98
CA ASP A 309 26.18 0.73 -1.99
C ASP A 309 25.74 0.24 -3.37
N LYS A 310 26.24 0.88 -4.43
CA LYS A 310 26.03 0.41 -5.80
C LYS A 310 26.62 -0.98 -6.04
N ALA A 311 27.85 -1.24 -5.58
CA ALA A 311 28.47 -2.55 -5.76
C ALA A 311 27.68 -3.65 -5.03
N ILE A 312 27.17 -3.37 -3.83
CA ILE A 312 26.27 -4.27 -3.10
C ILE A 312 24.99 -4.52 -3.92
N ALA A 313 24.39 -3.48 -4.47
CA ALA A 313 23.18 -3.61 -5.30
C ALA A 313 23.43 -4.41 -6.59
N VAL A 314 24.61 -4.26 -7.21
CA VAL A 314 25.03 -5.08 -8.36
C VAL A 314 25.16 -6.55 -7.97
N TYR A 315 25.82 -6.84 -6.85
CA TYR A 315 25.95 -8.20 -6.33
C TYR A 315 24.57 -8.86 -6.12
N GLN A 316 23.63 -8.10 -5.59
CA GLN A 316 22.27 -8.54 -5.34
C GLN A 316 21.38 -8.58 -6.59
N GLY A 317 21.90 -8.27 -7.79
CA GLY A 317 21.14 -8.21 -9.04
C GLY A 317 20.12 -7.05 -9.12
N LYS A 318 20.26 -6.03 -8.27
CA LYS A 318 19.36 -4.86 -8.19
C LYS A 318 19.82 -3.68 -9.05
N ALA A 319 21.07 -3.69 -9.53
CA ALA A 319 21.67 -2.62 -10.32
C ALA A 319 22.53 -3.17 -11.44
N ASP A 320 22.56 -2.44 -12.55
CA ASP A 320 23.52 -2.70 -13.62
C ASP A 320 24.88 -2.09 -13.26
N LEU A 321 25.95 -2.90 -13.41
CA LEU A 321 27.33 -2.51 -13.11
C LEU A 321 27.76 -1.28 -13.93
N TYR A 322 27.43 -1.26 -15.22
CA TYR A 322 27.96 -0.28 -16.17
C TYR A 322 27.23 1.07 -16.13
N ILE A 323 26.11 1.20 -15.43
CA ILE A 323 25.47 2.49 -15.19
C ILE A 323 26.26 3.28 -14.13
N CYS A 324 27.42 3.81 -14.57
CA CYS A 324 28.31 4.67 -13.77
C CYS A 324 28.76 5.84 -14.65
N MET A 325 28.32 7.08 -14.37
CA MET A 325 28.62 8.23 -15.24
C MET A 325 30.11 8.46 -15.49
N PRO A 326 31.00 8.49 -14.48
CA PRO A 326 32.42 8.61 -14.74
C PRO A 326 32.96 7.51 -15.64
N TYR A 327 32.62 6.24 -15.39
CA TYR A 327 33.06 5.11 -16.19
C TYR A 327 32.55 5.20 -17.66
N MET A 328 31.28 5.57 -17.86
CA MET A 328 30.72 5.77 -19.21
C MET A 328 31.41 6.92 -19.95
N THR A 329 31.76 7.99 -19.24
CA THR A 329 32.50 9.13 -19.82
C THR A 329 33.89 8.69 -20.26
N ASP A 330 34.62 7.95 -19.42
CA ASP A 330 35.96 7.46 -19.72
C ASP A 330 35.96 6.52 -20.93
N ILE A 331 35.00 5.59 -21.01
CA ILE A 331 34.85 4.69 -22.17
C ILE A 331 34.53 5.48 -23.44
N ASN A 332 33.61 6.44 -23.39
CA ASN A 332 33.22 7.23 -24.55
C ASN A 332 34.40 8.08 -25.06
N GLN A 333 35.18 8.65 -24.15
CA GLN A 333 36.42 9.38 -24.53
C GLN A 333 37.44 8.44 -25.18
N ALA A 334 37.69 7.27 -24.58
CA ALA A 334 38.60 6.28 -25.14
C ALA A 334 38.17 5.79 -26.51
N LEU A 335 36.87 5.51 -26.73
CA LEU A 335 36.31 5.11 -28.03
C LEU A 335 36.44 6.23 -29.05
N SER A 336 36.20 7.49 -28.68
CA SER A 336 36.36 8.64 -29.58
C SER A 336 37.81 8.79 -30.02
N SER A 337 38.78 8.70 -29.11
CA SER A 337 40.21 8.77 -29.45
C SER A 337 40.63 7.62 -30.38
N VAL A 338 40.24 6.38 -30.04
CA VAL A 338 40.57 5.21 -30.91
C VAL A 338 39.93 5.34 -32.29
N THR A 339 38.70 5.85 -32.37
CA THR A 339 38.02 6.04 -33.65
C THR A 339 38.74 7.10 -34.49
N LEU A 340 39.20 8.20 -33.92
CA LEU A 340 39.97 9.22 -34.61
C LEU A 340 41.31 8.68 -35.09
N ASP A 341 42.06 7.99 -34.21
CA ASP A 341 43.39 7.45 -34.51
C ASP A 341 43.39 6.35 -35.62
N LEU A 342 42.36 5.53 -35.66
CA LEU A 342 42.23 4.44 -36.64
C LEU A 342 41.56 4.84 -37.94
N THR A 343 40.99 6.03 -38.03
CA THR A 343 40.29 6.46 -39.24
C THR A 343 41.31 6.90 -40.30
N PRO A 344 41.28 6.34 -41.53
CA PRO A 344 42.24 6.70 -42.56
C PRO A 344 41.99 8.07 -43.20
N ASN A 345 40.90 8.72 -42.88
CA ASN A 345 40.56 10.06 -43.34
C ASN A 345 40.91 11.11 -42.30
N TYR A 346 41.31 12.31 -42.72
CA TYR A 346 41.47 13.43 -41.80
C TYR A 346 40.14 13.87 -41.26
N ILE A 347 40.02 13.85 -39.95
CA ILE A 347 38.84 14.30 -39.20
C ILE A 347 39.22 15.53 -38.36
N VAL A 348 38.43 16.57 -38.43
CA VAL A 348 38.57 17.77 -37.57
C VAL A 348 37.23 18.02 -36.93
N ALA A 349 37.20 17.96 -35.58
CA ALA A 349 36.05 18.33 -34.78
C ALA A 349 36.15 19.80 -34.38
N VAL A 350 35.09 20.60 -34.60
CA VAL A 350 35.01 22.00 -34.23
C VAL A 350 33.81 22.27 -33.33
N ASP A 351 33.90 23.25 -32.46
CA ASP A 351 32.75 23.71 -31.66
C ASP A 351 31.83 24.65 -32.46
N ASN A 352 30.77 25.12 -31.83
CA ASN A 352 29.79 26.03 -32.46
C ASN A 352 30.38 27.38 -32.89
N ASN A 353 31.59 27.71 -32.48
CA ASN A 353 32.33 28.92 -32.82
C ASN A 353 33.42 28.60 -33.88
N MET A 354 33.40 27.41 -34.48
CA MET A 354 34.39 26.95 -35.46
C MET A 354 35.82 26.83 -34.93
N VAL A 355 35.96 26.68 -33.62
CA VAL A 355 37.25 26.45 -32.96
C VAL A 355 37.53 24.95 -32.98
N ILE A 356 38.68 24.55 -33.47
CA ILE A 356 39.11 23.14 -33.53
C ILE A 356 39.24 22.62 -32.08
N LYS A 357 38.57 21.52 -31.77
CA LYS A 357 38.62 20.84 -30.51
C LYS A 357 39.45 19.57 -30.56
N GLU A 358 39.38 18.86 -31.71
CA GLU A 358 40.06 17.58 -31.90
C GLU A 358 40.37 17.37 -33.35
N PHE A 359 41.48 16.69 -33.67
CA PHE A 359 41.83 16.25 -35.04
C PHE A 359 42.72 15.02 -34.95
N ASN A 360 42.72 14.18 -35.99
CA ASN A 360 43.66 13.05 -36.15
C ASN A 360 44.79 13.37 -37.13
#